data_05157d5e4a46cd19f4190a052cb46e1b
#
_entry.id   05157d5e4a46cd19f4190a052cb46e1b
#
_cell.length_a   1.000
_cell.length_b   1.000
_cell.length_c   1.000
_cell.angle_alpha   90.00
_cell.angle_beta   90.00
_cell.angle_gamma   90.00
#
_symmetry.space_group_name_H-M   'P 1'
#
loop_
_entity.id
_entity.type
_entity.pdbx_description
1 polymer ?
#
loop_
_entity_poly.entity_id
_entity_poly.type
_entity_poly.pdbx_seq_one_letter_code
_entity_poly.pdbx_strand_id
1 'polypeptide(L)'
;GGYFKVVHKDKSVTKIPGETLESIALFGNNNLTIPCVQECLKRGIPVSFFSQNGSYFGRLQSTRHVNIFRQKRQIYLSDEPRFCLSFTRKILLAKTKNQMTVLRRYMRTTQKDISGAIDFMRKNISKIETAPNIDVCKGYEGLIAREYFKCLSELVPPEFKFKGRNKQPPLDAFNSMLSLG
;
A
#
# COMPACT_ATOMS: atom_id res chain seq x y z
N GLY A 1 23.95 22.66 -5.02
CA GLY A 1 24.16 21.33 -4.49
C GLY A 1 22.86 20.57 -4.28
N GLY A 2 22.76 19.37 -4.73
CA GLY A 2 21.62 18.49 -4.86
C GLY A 2 20.96 17.93 -3.58
N TYR A 3 20.90 18.68 -2.48
CA TYR A 3 20.32 18.20 -1.21
C TYR A 3 19.04 18.94 -0.83
N PHE A 4 18.04 18.19 -0.35
CA PHE A 4 16.92 18.74 0.38
C PHE A 4 17.27 18.87 1.87
N LYS A 5 16.90 20.00 2.49
CA LYS A 5 17.17 20.25 3.91
C LYS A 5 15.88 20.13 4.69
N VAL A 6 15.87 19.26 5.69
CA VAL A 6 14.80 19.16 6.68
C VAL A 6 15.28 19.88 7.94
N VAL A 7 14.59 20.96 8.30
CA VAL A 7 14.87 21.72 9.53
C VAL A 7 13.92 21.22 10.62
N HIS A 8 14.45 20.67 11.69
CA HIS A 8 13.71 20.16 12.82
C HIS A 8 13.33 21.28 13.81
N LYS A 9 12.43 21.00 14.74
CA LYS A 9 11.98 21.96 15.77
C LYS A 9 13.12 22.44 16.68
N ASP A 10 14.10 21.58 16.92
CA ASP A 10 15.32 21.87 17.67
C ASP A 10 16.40 22.63 16.87
N LYS A 11 16.05 23.10 15.66
CA LYS A 11 16.93 23.76 14.69
C LYS A 11 18.03 22.85 14.09
N SER A 12 18.07 21.57 14.40
CA SER A 12 18.94 20.63 13.72
C SER A 12 18.54 20.49 12.24
N VAL A 13 19.50 20.16 11.37
CA VAL A 13 19.28 20.09 9.92
C VAL A 13 19.70 18.72 9.39
N THR A 14 18.76 17.98 8.83
CA THR A 14 19.03 16.76 8.08
C THR A 14 19.11 17.08 6.59
N LYS A 15 20.18 16.59 5.92
CA LYS A 15 20.37 16.74 4.46
C LYS A 15 20.04 15.42 3.79
N ILE A 16 19.12 15.45 2.82
CA ILE A 16 18.71 14.29 2.03
C ILE A 16 19.15 14.51 0.59
N PRO A 17 19.94 13.59 -0.01
CA PRO A 17 20.32 13.72 -1.42
C PRO A 17 19.07 13.69 -2.31
N GLY A 18 18.96 14.67 -3.22
CA GLY A 18 17.80 14.77 -4.11
C GLY A 18 17.71 13.63 -5.15
N GLU A 19 18.80 12.92 -5.38
CA GLU A 19 18.88 11.79 -6.31
C GLU A 19 18.25 10.52 -5.73
N THR A 20 18.22 10.40 -4.40
CA THR A 20 17.61 9.26 -3.69
C THR A 20 16.16 9.51 -3.27
N LEU A 21 15.65 10.72 -3.52
CA LEU A 21 14.33 11.12 -3.06
C LEU A 21 13.27 10.81 -4.13
N GLU A 22 12.43 9.83 -3.86
CA GLU A 22 11.36 9.41 -4.76
C GLU A 22 10.06 10.18 -4.55
N SER A 23 9.76 10.55 -3.30
CA SER A 23 8.55 11.29 -2.95
C SER A 23 8.70 12.01 -1.60
N ILE A 24 7.84 13.00 -1.35
CA ILE A 24 7.71 13.68 -0.05
C ILE A 24 6.27 13.54 0.44
N ALA A 25 6.10 13.08 1.67
CA ALA A 25 4.80 13.07 2.35
C ALA A 25 4.85 14.08 3.52
N LEU A 26 3.99 15.09 3.49
CA LEU A 26 3.86 16.11 4.52
C LEU A 26 2.61 15.87 5.35
N PHE A 27 2.80 15.68 6.65
CA PHE A 27 1.74 15.46 7.62
C PHE A 27 1.56 16.69 8.52
N GLY A 28 0.31 17.14 8.68
CA GLY A 28 -0.01 18.28 9.54
C GLY A 28 0.56 19.61 9.03
N ASN A 29 0.87 20.52 9.96
CA ASN A 29 1.28 21.89 9.65
C ASN A 29 2.80 22.01 9.42
N ASN A 30 3.31 21.35 8.39
CA ASN A 30 4.69 21.48 7.96
C ASN A 30 4.82 22.48 6.80
N ASN A 31 5.92 23.23 6.77
CA ASN A 31 6.20 24.22 5.75
C ASN A 31 7.10 23.67 4.65
N LEU A 32 6.76 24.00 3.41
CA LEU A 32 7.59 23.72 2.25
C LEU A 32 7.97 25.06 1.60
N THR A 33 9.26 25.33 1.44
CA THR A 33 9.72 26.58 0.81
C THR A 33 9.48 26.55 -0.70
N ILE A 34 9.23 27.70 -1.31
CA ILE A 34 9.03 27.80 -2.76
C ILE A 34 10.21 27.24 -3.57
N PRO A 35 11.50 27.51 -3.21
CA PRO A 35 12.61 26.85 -3.89
C PRO A 35 12.58 25.31 -3.81
N CYS A 36 12.14 24.75 -2.69
CA CYS A 36 11.97 23.30 -2.54
C CYS A 36 10.85 22.78 -3.46
N VAL A 37 9.71 23.49 -3.54
CA VAL A 37 8.61 23.19 -4.47
C VAL A 37 9.11 23.19 -5.92
N GLN A 38 9.85 24.21 -6.32
CA GLN A 38 10.38 24.33 -7.66
C GLN A 38 11.34 23.19 -8.00
N GLU A 39 12.19 22.80 -7.06
CA GLU A 39 13.14 21.69 -7.26
C GLU A 39 12.42 20.35 -7.33
N CYS A 40 11.38 20.12 -6.52
CA CYS A 40 10.51 18.93 -6.63
C CYS A 40 9.87 18.84 -8.02
N LEU A 41 9.30 19.94 -8.52
CA LEU A 41 8.67 19.99 -9.84
C LEU A 41 9.67 19.74 -10.98
N LYS A 42 10.87 20.31 -10.90
CA LYS A 42 11.93 20.11 -11.90
C LYS A 42 12.39 18.66 -11.97
N ARG A 43 12.53 18.01 -10.83
CA ARG A 43 12.98 16.61 -10.72
C ARG A 43 11.87 15.58 -10.87
N GLY A 44 10.60 16.01 -10.91
CA GLY A 44 9.44 15.12 -10.95
C GLY A 44 9.17 14.39 -9.63
N ILE A 45 9.66 14.91 -8.50
CA ILE A 45 9.44 14.37 -7.17
C ILE A 45 8.04 14.80 -6.71
N PRO A 46 7.07 13.89 -6.52
CA PRO A 46 5.74 14.24 -6.05
C PRO A 46 5.75 14.61 -4.57
N VAL A 47 4.94 15.61 -4.19
CA VAL A 47 4.72 15.99 -2.79
C VAL A 47 3.27 15.77 -2.45
N SER A 48 2.98 14.91 -1.49
CA SER A 48 1.64 14.59 -0.99
C SER A 48 1.40 15.28 0.35
N PHE A 49 0.20 15.82 0.53
CA PHE A 49 -0.21 16.55 1.72
C PHE A 49 -1.27 15.78 2.49
N PHE A 50 -1.06 15.62 3.79
CA PHE A 50 -1.94 14.89 4.69
C PHE A 50 -2.24 15.70 5.94
N SER A 51 -3.42 15.49 6.53
CA SER A 51 -3.70 15.96 7.90
C SER A 51 -2.75 15.27 8.90
N GLN A 52 -2.72 15.77 10.12
CA GLN A 52 -1.96 15.12 11.19
C GLN A 52 -2.39 13.66 11.44
N ASN A 53 -3.67 13.36 11.19
CA ASN A 53 -4.26 12.03 11.35
C ASN A 53 -4.22 11.17 10.07
N GLY A 54 -3.51 11.62 9.01
CA GLY A 54 -3.32 10.87 7.78
C GLY A 54 -4.40 11.02 6.71
N SER A 55 -5.38 11.93 6.87
CA SER A 55 -6.35 12.21 5.80
C SER A 55 -5.65 12.93 4.64
N TYR A 56 -5.81 12.40 3.44
CA TYR A 56 -5.17 12.93 2.24
C TYR A 56 -5.87 14.21 1.75
N PHE A 57 -5.13 15.30 1.53
CA PHE A 57 -5.62 16.56 1.00
C PHE A 57 -5.40 16.71 -0.50
N GLY A 58 -4.25 16.25 -0.99
CA GLY A 58 -3.88 16.41 -2.39
C GLY A 58 -2.38 16.25 -2.59
N ARG A 59 -1.95 16.43 -3.83
CA ARG A 59 -0.53 16.36 -4.19
C ARG A 59 -0.10 17.44 -5.17
N LEU A 60 1.16 17.84 -5.07
CA LEU A 60 1.88 18.60 -6.06
C LEU A 60 2.66 17.62 -6.95
N GLN A 61 2.48 17.70 -8.24
CA GLN A 61 3.14 16.82 -9.21
C GLN A 61 3.47 17.58 -10.50
N SER A 62 4.67 17.35 -11.04
CA SER A 62 5.07 17.89 -12.33
C SER A 62 4.28 17.20 -13.46
N THR A 63 3.81 18.00 -14.41
CA THR A 63 3.17 17.48 -15.64
C THR A 63 4.17 16.96 -16.68
N ARG A 64 5.46 17.33 -16.57
CA ARG A 64 6.51 16.95 -17.52
C ARG A 64 6.82 15.44 -17.53
N HIS A 65 6.53 14.74 -16.43
CA HIS A 65 6.85 13.32 -16.24
C HIS A 65 5.62 12.41 -16.39
N VAL A 66 4.53 12.95 -16.92
CA VAL A 66 3.28 12.20 -17.10
C VAL A 66 3.22 11.56 -18.49
N ASN A 67 3.06 10.24 -18.52
CA ASN A 67 2.79 9.52 -19.78
C ASN A 67 1.31 9.57 -20.12
N ILE A 68 0.90 10.61 -20.85
CA ILE A 68 -0.50 10.85 -21.24
C ILE A 68 -1.09 9.67 -22.03
N PHE A 69 -0.32 9.05 -22.92
CA PHE A 69 -0.80 7.90 -23.69
C PHE A 69 -1.14 6.71 -22.79
N ARG A 70 -0.32 6.44 -21.78
CA ARG A 70 -0.58 5.39 -20.78
C ARG A 70 -1.83 5.71 -19.95
N GLN A 71 -1.97 6.94 -19.48
CA GLN A 71 -3.15 7.37 -18.72
C GLN A 71 -4.42 7.25 -19.55
N LYS A 72 -4.40 7.74 -20.79
CA LYS A 72 -5.52 7.61 -21.72
C LYS A 72 -5.90 6.14 -21.93
N ARG A 73 -4.91 5.27 -22.12
CA ARG A 73 -5.14 3.83 -22.27
C ARG A 73 -5.74 3.20 -21.00
N GLN A 74 -5.30 3.61 -19.81
CA GLN A 74 -5.88 3.14 -18.54
C GLN A 74 -7.35 3.53 -18.41
N ILE A 75 -7.70 4.78 -18.77
CA ILE A 75 -9.08 5.27 -18.72
C ILE A 75 -9.97 4.42 -19.65
N TYR A 76 -9.58 4.23 -20.91
CA TYR A 76 -10.36 3.41 -21.83
C TYR A 76 -10.51 1.96 -21.37
N LEU A 77 -9.44 1.36 -20.84
CA LEU A 77 -9.48 -0.01 -20.35
C LEU A 77 -10.33 -0.17 -19.09
N SER A 78 -10.51 0.90 -18.28
CA SER A 78 -11.38 0.85 -17.10
C SER A 78 -12.87 0.70 -17.48
N ASP A 79 -13.25 1.06 -18.69
CA ASP A 79 -14.61 0.91 -19.19
C ASP A 79 -14.86 -0.46 -19.87
N GLU A 80 -13.83 -1.32 -19.96
CA GLU A 80 -13.95 -2.64 -20.56
C GLU A 80 -14.14 -3.75 -19.49
N PRO A 81 -15.36 -4.29 -19.29
CA PRO A 81 -15.64 -5.26 -18.23
C PRO A 81 -14.77 -6.53 -18.28
N ARG A 82 -14.50 -7.02 -19.51
CA ARG A 82 -13.65 -8.22 -19.70
C ARG A 82 -12.20 -7.98 -19.27
N PHE A 83 -11.66 -6.80 -19.61
CA PHE A 83 -10.32 -6.40 -19.16
C PHE A 83 -10.29 -6.26 -17.65
N CYS A 84 -11.26 -5.53 -17.05
CA CYS A 84 -11.35 -5.31 -15.63
C CYS A 84 -11.42 -6.64 -14.85
N LEU A 85 -12.22 -7.60 -15.28
CA LEU A 85 -12.31 -8.92 -14.65
C LEU A 85 -10.98 -9.69 -14.75
N SER A 86 -10.39 -9.74 -15.96
CA SER A 86 -9.10 -10.41 -16.17
C SER A 86 -7.99 -9.80 -15.32
N PHE A 87 -7.93 -8.48 -15.26
CA PHE A 87 -6.94 -7.74 -14.49
C PHE A 87 -7.14 -7.93 -12.99
N THR A 88 -8.38 -7.86 -12.50
CA THR A 88 -8.75 -8.13 -11.10
C THR A 88 -8.29 -9.53 -10.68
N ARG A 89 -8.58 -10.57 -11.47
CA ARG A 89 -8.12 -11.93 -11.19
C ARG A 89 -6.60 -11.98 -11.03
N LYS A 90 -5.84 -11.41 -11.98
CA LYS A 90 -4.36 -11.39 -11.95
C LYS A 90 -3.82 -10.72 -10.69
N ILE A 91 -4.37 -9.56 -10.31
CA ILE A 91 -3.97 -8.84 -9.09
C ILE A 91 -4.25 -9.67 -7.84
N LEU A 92 -5.46 -10.22 -7.72
CA LEU A 92 -5.84 -10.99 -6.54
C LEU A 92 -5.05 -12.29 -6.40
N LEU A 93 -4.75 -12.95 -7.51
CA LEU A 93 -3.87 -14.12 -7.54
C LEU A 93 -2.46 -13.77 -7.05
N ALA A 94 -1.87 -12.70 -7.58
CA ALA A 94 -0.55 -12.25 -7.16
C ALA A 94 -0.53 -11.83 -5.68
N LYS A 95 -1.52 -11.04 -5.25
CA LYS A 95 -1.70 -10.63 -3.85
C LYS A 95 -1.75 -11.84 -2.92
N THR A 96 -2.60 -12.82 -3.23
CA THR A 96 -2.78 -14.00 -2.36
C THR A 96 -1.53 -14.87 -2.32
N LYS A 97 -0.83 -15.04 -3.46
CA LYS A 97 0.46 -15.76 -3.49
C LYS A 97 1.50 -15.07 -2.61
N ASN A 98 1.58 -13.75 -2.65
CA ASN A 98 2.48 -12.97 -1.78
C ASN A 98 2.09 -13.12 -0.29
N GLN A 99 0.81 -13.05 0.05
CA GLN A 99 0.32 -13.28 1.40
C GLN A 99 0.69 -14.68 1.92
N MET A 100 0.49 -15.73 1.13
CA MET A 100 0.93 -17.08 1.50
C MET A 100 2.44 -17.19 1.68
N THR A 101 3.23 -16.45 0.89
CA THR A 101 4.69 -16.42 1.03
C THR A 101 5.11 -15.79 2.36
N VAL A 102 4.46 -14.68 2.74
CA VAL A 102 4.68 -14.04 4.05
C VAL A 102 4.34 -15.00 5.19
N LEU A 103 3.17 -15.64 5.14
CA LEU A 103 2.76 -16.60 6.18
C LEU A 103 3.74 -17.77 6.29
N ARG A 104 4.18 -18.35 5.18
CA ARG A 104 5.17 -19.46 5.19
C ARG A 104 6.51 -19.03 5.80
N ARG A 105 6.95 -17.79 5.54
CA ARG A 105 8.17 -17.25 6.16
C ARG A 105 8.03 -17.18 7.67
N TYR A 106 6.94 -16.61 8.17
CA TYR A 106 6.70 -16.51 9.61
C TYR A 106 6.46 -17.87 10.27
N MET A 107 5.80 -18.82 9.60
CA MET A 107 5.63 -20.20 10.08
C MET A 107 6.99 -20.85 10.40
N ARG A 108 7.98 -20.67 9.51
CA ARG A 108 9.35 -21.22 9.74
C ARG A 108 10.04 -20.59 10.94
N THR A 109 9.83 -19.29 11.18
CA THR A 109 10.46 -18.56 12.27
C THR A 109 9.79 -18.82 13.61
N THR A 110 8.46 -18.95 13.65
CA THR A 110 7.68 -19.09 14.89
C THR A 110 7.37 -20.54 15.25
N GLN A 111 7.67 -21.50 14.37
CA GLN A 111 7.34 -22.93 14.48
C GLN A 111 5.83 -23.21 14.70
N LYS A 112 4.97 -22.28 14.32
CA LYS A 112 3.51 -22.44 14.40
C LYS A 112 2.99 -23.09 13.13
N ASP A 113 2.16 -24.13 13.26
CA ASP A 113 1.51 -24.77 12.13
C ASP A 113 0.29 -23.95 11.67
N ILE A 114 0.38 -23.43 10.44
CA ILE A 114 -0.69 -22.71 9.74
C ILE A 114 -0.98 -23.35 8.37
N SER A 115 -0.61 -24.61 8.18
CA SER A 115 -0.78 -25.33 6.90
C SER A 115 -2.24 -25.33 6.43
N GLY A 116 -3.19 -25.54 7.34
CA GLY A 116 -4.62 -25.51 7.06
C GLY A 116 -5.10 -24.16 6.49
N ALA A 117 -4.57 -23.05 7.00
CA ALA A 117 -4.90 -21.72 6.46
C ALA A 117 -4.32 -21.52 5.05
N ILE A 118 -3.11 -21.98 4.81
CA ILE A 118 -2.47 -21.91 3.48
C ILE A 118 -3.28 -22.74 2.47
N ASP A 119 -3.76 -23.93 2.85
CA ASP A 119 -4.57 -24.78 1.98
C ASP A 119 -5.96 -24.15 1.72
N PHE A 120 -6.57 -23.56 2.73
CA PHE A 120 -7.79 -22.77 2.56
C PHE A 120 -7.60 -21.63 1.55
N MET A 121 -6.51 -20.85 1.68
CA MET A 121 -6.18 -19.76 0.74
C MET A 121 -5.94 -20.30 -0.67
N ARG A 122 -5.21 -21.42 -0.82
CA ARG A 122 -4.96 -22.08 -2.12
C ARG A 122 -6.25 -22.53 -2.80
N LYS A 123 -7.18 -23.14 -2.05
CA LYS A 123 -8.48 -23.55 -2.57
C LYS A 123 -9.32 -22.38 -3.05
N ASN A 124 -9.26 -21.23 -2.36
CA ASN A 124 -10.01 -20.03 -2.76
C ASN A 124 -9.36 -19.28 -3.92
N ILE A 125 -8.04 -19.36 -4.11
CA ILE A 125 -7.36 -18.87 -5.33
C ILE A 125 -7.96 -19.51 -6.58
N SER A 126 -8.12 -20.83 -6.63
CA SER A 126 -8.68 -21.52 -7.79
C SER A 126 -10.10 -21.05 -8.13
N LYS A 127 -10.87 -20.65 -7.11
CA LYS A 127 -12.21 -20.07 -7.32
C LYS A 127 -12.15 -18.64 -7.88
N ILE A 128 -11.14 -17.85 -7.53
CA ILE A 128 -10.92 -16.52 -8.14
C ILE A 128 -10.59 -16.68 -9.63
N GLU A 129 -9.81 -17.67 -10.03
CA GLU A 129 -9.45 -17.91 -11.42
C GLU A 129 -10.67 -18.12 -12.32
N THR A 130 -11.70 -18.78 -11.81
CA THR A 130 -12.92 -19.12 -12.55
C THR A 130 -14.12 -18.21 -12.22
N ALA A 131 -13.95 -17.21 -11.33
CA ALA A 131 -15.04 -16.34 -10.89
C ALA A 131 -15.69 -15.59 -12.07
N PRO A 132 -17.04 -15.59 -12.22
CA PRO A 132 -17.70 -15.04 -13.39
C PRO A 132 -17.67 -13.50 -13.47
N ASN A 133 -17.49 -12.81 -12.34
CA ASN A 133 -17.48 -11.35 -12.26
C ASN A 133 -16.59 -10.86 -11.11
N ILE A 134 -16.38 -9.54 -11.04
CA ILE A 134 -15.51 -8.89 -10.06
C ILE A 134 -16.06 -9.04 -8.65
N ASP A 135 -17.36 -9.03 -8.43
CA ASP A 135 -17.95 -9.10 -7.09
C ASP A 135 -17.74 -10.49 -6.47
N VAL A 136 -17.83 -11.54 -7.26
CA VAL A 136 -17.46 -12.90 -6.84
C VAL A 136 -15.97 -12.98 -6.52
N CYS A 137 -15.10 -12.34 -7.32
CA CYS A 137 -13.67 -12.25 -7.01
C CYS A 137 -13.42 -11.58 -5.66
N LYS A 138 -14.10 -10.44 -5.39
CA LYS A 138 -14.01 -9.71 -4.12
C LYS A 138 -14.53 -10.54 -2.94
N GLY A 139 -15.59 -11.34 -3.15
CA GLY A 139 -16.11 -12.25 -2.12
C GLY A 139 -15.05 -13.28 -1.68
N TYR A 140 -14.37 -13.92 -2.61
CA TYR A 140 -13.29 -14.86 -2.30
C TYR A 140 -12.05 -14.15 -1.72
N GLU A 141 -11.72 -12.96 -2.22
CA GLU A 141 -10.65 -12.13 -1.65
C GLU A 141 -10.93 -11.81 -0.18
N GLY A 142 -12.17 -11.44 0.16
CA GLY A 142 -12.57 -11.16 1.53
C GLY A 142 -12.42 -12.38 2.46
N LEU A 143 -12.75 -13.58 1.99
CA LEU A 143 -12.53 -14.83 2.74
C LEU A 143 -11.05 -15.09 2.97
N ILE A 144 -10.23 -14.93 1.93
CA ILE A 144 -8.77 -15.07 2.00
C ILE A 144 -8.17 -14.03 2.95
N ALA A 145 -8.58 -12.77 2.83
CA ALA A 145 -8.07 -11.69 3.67
C ALA A 145 -8.38 -11.93 5.16
N ARG A 146 -9.58 -12.40 5.49
CA ARG A 146 -9.96 -12.74 6.86
C ARG A 146 -9.06 -13.83 7.44
N GLU A 147 -8.83 -14.90 6.70
CA GLU A 147 -7.98 -16.00 7.14
C GLU A 147 -6.51 -15.56 7.25
N TYR A 148 -6.01 -14.79 6.27
CA TYR A 148 -4.68 -14.20 6.30
C TYR A 148 -4.43 -13.35 7.55
N PHE A 149 -5.32 -12.40 7.86
CA PHE A 149 -5.15 -11.51 9.01
C PHE A 149 -5.33 -12.23 10.34
N LYS A 150 -6.17 -13.27 10.40
CA LYS A 150 -6.28 -14.16 11.56
C LYS A 150 -4.94 -14.84 11.85
N CYS A 151 -4.36 -15.51 10.86
CA CYS A 151 -3.06 -16.15 11.01
C CYS A 151 -1.95 -15.15 11.34
N LEU A 152 -1.93 -14.01 10.64
CA LEU A 152 -0.92 -12.98 10.85
C LEU A 152 -0.96 -12.44 12.30
N SER A 153 -2.15 -12.27 12.89
CA SER A 153 -2.29 -11.83 14.28
C SER A 153 -1.70 -12.80 15.31
N GLU A 154 -1.62 -14.09 14.96
CA GLU A 154 -1.00 -15.10 15.81
C GLU A 154 0.51 -15.19 15.66
N LEU A 155 1.03 -14.73 14.50
CA LEU A 155 2.45 -14.84 14.12
C LEU A 155 3.27 -13.60 14.48
N VAL A 156 2.63 -12.44 14.63
CA VAL A 156 3.32 -11.20 15.02
C VAL A 156 3.73 -11.22 16.49
N PRO A 157 4.81 -10.49 16.88
CA PRO A 157 5.21 -10.33 18.26
C PRO A 157 4.08 -9.80 19.15
N PRO A 158 4.08 -10.12 20.47
CA PRO A 158 3.00 -9.75 21.39
C PRO A 158 2.67 -8.26 21.40
N GLU A 159 3.66 -7.39 21.27
CA GLU A 159 3.54 -5.94 21.24
C GLU A 159 2.78 -5.40 20.01
N PHE A 160 2.71 -6.19 18.92
CA PHE A 160 2.00 -5.86 17.67
C PHE A 160 0.73 -6.70 17.47
N LYS A 161 0.29 -7.41 18.49
CA LYS A 161 -0.94 -8.21 18.38
C LYS A 161 -2.16 -7.34 18.07
N PHE A 162 -3.01 -7.84 17.19
CA PHE A 162 -4.26 -7.22 16.79
C PHE A 162 -5.38 -8.27 16.67
N LYS A 163 -6.63 -7.88 16.88
CA LYS A 163 -7.79 -8.82 16.87
C LYS A 163 -8.33 -9.10 15.46
N GLY A 164 -7.87 -8.38 14.46
CA GLY A 164 -8.31 -8.48 13.06
C GLY A 164 -8.10 -7.16 12.33
N ARG A 165 -8.26 -7.18 11.01
CA ARG A 165 -8.09 -5.95 10.21
C ARG A 165 -9.24 -4.99 10.44
N ASN A 166 -8.93 -3.80 10.97
CA ASN A 166 -9.83 -2.64 11.00
C ASN A 166 -9.16 -1.45 10.30
N LYS A 167 -9.97 -0.60 9.66
CA LYS A 167 -9.45 0.47 8.79
C LYS A 167 -9.72 1.86 9.33
N GLN A 168 -10.90 2.12 9.88
CA GLN A 168 -11.33 3.47 10.24
C GLN A 168 -12.22 3.47 11.48
N PRO A 169 -11.75 4.02 12.60
CA PRO A 169 -10.34 4.31 12.87
C PRO A 169 -9.55 3.01 13.12
N PRO A 170 -8.23 2.97 12.86
CA PRO A 170 -7.40 1.84 13.29
C PRO A 170 -7.33 1.82 14.82
N LEU A 171 -7.55 0.63 15.42
CA LEU A 171 -7.68 0.48 16.87
C LEU A 171 -6.37 0.03 17.55
N ASP A 172 -5.35 -0.28 16.79
CA ASP A 172 -4.05 -0.74 17.28
C ASP A 172 -2.92 -0.28 16.36
N ALA A 173 -1.67 -0.39 16.84
CA ALA A 173 -0.48 0.05 16.11
C ALA A 173 -0.31 -0.69 14.78
N PHE A 174 -0.59 -1.99 14.73
CA PHE A 174 -0.43 -2.78 13.51
C PHE A 174 -1.43 -2.36 12.42
N ASN A 175 -2.70 -2.15 12.80
CA ASN A 175 -3.71 -1.64 11.88
C ASN A 175 -3.42 -0.21 11.42
N SER A 176 -2.82 0.63 12.28
CA SER A 176 -2.35 1.97 11.91
C SER A 176 -1.26 1.90 10.85
N MET A 177 -0.25 1.05 11.04
CA MET A 177 0.83 0.83 10.05
C MET A 177 0.28 0.32 8.72
N LEU A 178 -0.64 -0.65 8.74
CA LEU A 178 -1.30 -1.17 7.54
C LEU A 178 -2.20 -0.14 6.82
N SER A 179 -2.58 0.92 7.48
CA SER A 179 -3.43 1.97 6.90
C SER A 179 -2.62 3.12 6.31
N LEU A 180 -1.34 3.24 6.70
CA LEU A 180 -0.39 4.23 6.16
C LEU A 180 0.35 3.73 4.90
N GLY A 181 0.49 2.43 4.71
CA GLY A 181 1.09 1.79 3.52
C GLY A 181 0.04 1.44 2.52
#